data_72c2f5415c8526b823a118d377857575
#
_entry.id   72c2f5415c8526b823a118d377857575
#
_cell.length_a   1.000
_cell.length_b   1.000
_cell.length_c   1.000
_cell.angle_alpha   90.00
_cell.angle_beta   90.00
_cell.angle_gamma   90.00
#
_symmetry.space_group_name_H-M   'P 1'
#
loop_
_entity.id
_entity.type
_entity.pdbx_description
1 polymer ?
#
loop_
_entity_poly.entity_id
_entity_poly.type
_entity_poly.pdbx_seq_one_letter_code
_entity_poly.pdbx_strand_id
1 'polypeptide(L)'
;MRHTLLAATFLATLATLATPAIARAQIRASEHSTLTQRVSTTTITIDGDRPVARGRKLFGDGGVVKWNEVWTPGANWATTIEVDRDVTIDGKALPKGKYSLWLTPKAPPAAWSLSFSRVEKRFHTRHPGPEDEQLRLDVKPEESPMHMETLAWYMPVVTPDGVTLRLHWGTTVVPLQIGVEMPRVVTLPEDQVPQYVGTYRVHMTPRVGSPFDVDFVIRDDAGTLRLRSQPRDVFGGEVFMVPVVDGRFHVAYTGGDTFKGRPFVEPGMIFAFRTSDGHARTFDMYGYDEAVVGRGELAK
;
A
#
# COMPACT_ATOMS: atom_id res chain seq x y z
N MET A 1 -70.16 66.18 -1.74
CA MET A 1 -68.84 66.15 -2.34
C MET A 1 -67.86 65.52 -1.32
N ARG A 2 -67.54 64.28 -1.50
CA ARG A 2 -66.66 63.53 -0.56
C ARG A 2 -65.35 63.19 -1.32
N HIS A 3 -64.29 63.73 -0.87
CA HIS A 3 -62.94 63.41 -1.40
C HIS A 3 -62.37 62.19 -0.66
N THR A 4 -62.15 61.14 -1.38
CA THR A 4 -61.47 59.92 -0.90
C THR A 4 -60.02 60.05 -1.20
N LEU A 5 -59.15 60.18 -0.18
CA LEU A 5 -57.65 60.08 -0.28
C LEU A 5 -57.28 58.60 -0.28
N LEU A 6 -56.60 58.19 -1.34
CA LEU A 6 -55.94 56.95 -1.42
C LEU A 6 -54.49 57.09 -0.86
N ALA A 7 -54.16 56.42 0.22
CA ALA A 7 -52.85 56.30 0.77
C ALA A 7 -52.14 55.11 0.12
N ALA A 8 -51.11 55.35 -0.65
CA ALA A 8 -50.22 54.31 -1.21
C ALA A 8 -49.11 54.01 -0.22
N THR A 9 -49.17 52.79 0.34
CA THR A 9 -48.13 52.26 1.24
C THR A 9 -47.00 51.68 0.39
N PHE A 10 -45.80 52.29 0.38
CA PHE A 10 -44.60 51.76 -0.23
C PHE A 10 -43.95 50.79 0.73
N LEU A 11 -43.95 49.48 0.38
CA LEU A 11 -43.25 48.43 1.11
C LEU A 11 -41.82 48.36 0.56
N ALA A 12 -40.85 48.96 1.26
CA ALA A 12 -39.44 48.87 0.94
C ALA A 12 -38.93 47.52 1.41
N THR A 13 -38.75 46.53 0.51
CA THR A 13 -38.05 45.27 0.75
C THR A 13 -36.55 45.52 0.84
N LEU A 14 -35.98 45.47 2.04
CA LEU A 14 -34.56 45.51 2.32
C LEU A 14 -33.96 44.16 1.93
N ALA A 15 -33.41 44.05 0.71
CA ALA A 15 -32.62 42.89 0.30
C ALA A 15 -31.27 42.92 1.02
N THR A 16 -31.12 42.14 2.08
CA THR A 16 -29.83 41.88 2.70
C THR A 16 -28.99 41.10 1.73
N LEU A 17 -28.02 41.75 1.06
CA LEU A 17 -26.96 41.10 0.33
C LEU A 17 -26.10 40.34 1.35
N ALA A 18 -26.38 39.04 1.54
CA ALA A 18 -25.46 38.15 2.21
C ALA A 18 -24.19 38.00 1.35
N THR A 19 -23.18 38.78 1.63
CA THR A 19 -21.86 38.54 1.07
C THR A 19 -21.41 37.15 1.52
N PRO A 20 -21.05 36.24 0.59
CA PRO A 20 -20.52 34.95 1.00
C PRO A 20 -19.25 35.24 1.81
N ALA A 21 -19.26 34.86 3.08
CA ALA A 21 -18.05 34.85 3.88
C ALA A 21 -17.09 33.87 3.20
N ILE A 22 -16.13 34.38 2.44
CA ILE A 22 -15.00 33.58 1.95
C ILE A 22 -14.31 33.10 3.21
N ALA A 23 -14.55 31.84 3.57
CA ALA A 23 -13.81 31.18 4.62
C ALA A 23 -12.34 31.26 4.23
N ARG A 24 -11.61 32.22 4.81
CA ARG A 24 -10.16 32.27 4.66
C ARG A 24 -9.61 31.01 5.29
N ALA A 25 -9.29 30.02 4.46
CA ALA A 25 -8.58 28.85 4.90
C ALA A 25 -7.32 29.31 5.63
N GLN A 26 -7.21 28.98 6.92
CA GLN A 26 -6.00 29.27 7.68
C GLN A 26 -4.88 28.43 7.07
N ILE A 27 -3.85 29.13 6.56
CA ILE A 27 -2.62 28.48 6.09
C ILE A 27 -1.91 27.89 7.31
N ARG A 28 -1.80 26.57 7.38
CA ARG A 28 -1.07 25.88 8.45
C ARG A 28 0.43 25.96 8.19
N ALA A 29 1.19 26.11 9.24
CA ALA A 29 2.65 26.10 9.17
C ALA A 29 3.21 24.71 8.81
N SER A 30 2.44 23.66 9.09
CA SER A 30 2.73 22.27 8.80
C SER A 30 1.41 21.61 8.40
N GLU A 31 1.31 21.20 7.14
CA GLU A 31 0.12 20.54 6.63
C GLU A 31 0.08 19.08 7.06
N HIS A 32 -1.13 18.60 7.28
CA HIS A 32 -1.37 17.20 7.62
C HIS A 32 -1.22 16.28 6.41
N SER A 33 -0.72 15.08 6.63
CA SER A 33 -0.54 14.06 5.59
C SER A 33 -0.73 12.67 6.15
N THR A 34 -1.41 11.83 5.38
CA THR A 34 -1.53 10.41 5.62
C THR A 34 -0.96 9.66 4.42
N LEU A 35 -0.04 8.74 4.67
CA LEU A 35 0.53 7.82 3.69
C LEU A 35 0.09 6.40 4.06
N THR A 36 -0.60 5.71 3.15
CA THR A 36 -1.01 4.32 3.35
C THR A 36 -0.44 3.46 2.23
N GLN A 37 0.19 2.36 2.60
CA GLN A 37 0.74 1.36 1.69
C GLN A 37 0.29 -0.03 2.12
N ARG A 38 -0.26 -0.78 1.17
CA ARG A 38 -0.49 -2.22 1.35
C ARG A 38 0.74 -2.99 0.84
N VAL A 39 1.26 -3.87 1.68
CA VAL A 39 2.37 -4.77 1.38
C VAL A 39 1.87 -6.18 1.64
N SER A 40 1.67 -6.95 0.58
CA SER A 40 1.05 -8.27 0.68
C SER A 40 -0.33 -8.22 1.38
N THR A 41 -0.46 -8.81 2.57
CA THR A 41 -1.70 -8.78 3.37
C THR A 41 -1.68 -7.73 4.47
N THR A 42 -0.59 -6.97 4.60
CA THR A 42 -0.38 -5.98 5.67
C THR A 42 -0.59 -4.57 5.15
N THR A 43 -1.35 -3.77 5.88
CA THR A 43 -1.52 -2.34 5.63
C THR A 43 -0.68 -1.54 6.62
N ILE A 44 0.12 -0.61 6.11
CA ILE A 44 0.99 0.28 6.88
C ILE A 44 0.52 1.70 6.62
N THR A 45 0.23 2.45 7.68
CA THR A 45 -0.22 3.85 7.58
C THR A 45 0.69 4.74 8.41
N ILE A 46 1.20 5.81 7.80
CA ILE A 46 1.94 6.89 8.48
C ILE A 46 1.03 8.12 8.47
N ASP A 47 0.83 8.71 9.63
CA ASP A 47 -0.06 9.86 9.80
C ASP A 47 0.63 10.94 10.63
N GLY A 48 0.66 12.19 10.15
CA GLY A 48 1.32 13.28 10.86
C GLY A 48 1.38 14.60 10.09
N ASP A 49 1.83 15.63 10.77
CA ASP A 49 1.99 16.96 10.20
C ASP A 49 3.42 17.15 9.67
N ARG A 50 3.55 17.76 8.49
CA ARG A 50 4.79 17.88 7.73
C ARG A 50 5.38 19.29 7.83
N PRO A 51 6.41 19.53 8.69
CA PRO A 51 7.06 20.83 8.78
C PRO A 51 7.86 21.14 7.52
N VAL A 52 7.95 22.44 7.19
CA VAL A 52 8.69 23.01 6.06
C VAL A 52 10.00 23.62 6.54
N ALA A 53 11.10 23.38 5.85
CA ALA A 53 12.44 23.84 6.24
C ALA A 53 12.56 25.38 6.28
N ARG A 54 12.08 26.09 5.29
CA ARG A 54 12.08 27.58 5.19
C ARG A 54 13.47 28.18 5.36
N GLY A 55 14.47 27.55 4.75
CA GLY A 55 15.87 27.99 4.83
C GLY A 55 16.52 27.87 6.20
N ARG A 56 15.85 27.22 7.19
CA ARG A 56 16.43 27.03 8.53
C ARG A 56 17.44 25.87 8.52
N LYS A 57 18.42 25.96 9.41
CA LYS A 57 19.21 24.78 9.77
C LYS A 57 18.28 23.76 10.43
N LEU A 58 18.29 22.53 9.98
CA LEU A 58 17.32 21.52 10.43
C LEU A 58 17.80 20.76 11.67
N PHE A 59 19.02 20.25 11.64
CA PHE A 59 19.55 19.40 12.70
C PHE A 59 20.79 20.01 13.35
N GLY A 60 20.97 19.75 14.63
CA GLY A 60 22.15 20.14 15.41
C GLY A 60 22.02 21.46 16.15
N ASP A 61 23.16 21.95 16.64
CA ASP A 61 23.20 23.18 17.43
C ASP A 61 22.67 24.37 16.60
N GLY A 62 21.71 25.11 17.16
CA GLY A 62 21.00 26.17 16.47
C GLY A 62 20.00 25.69 15.41
N GLY A 63 19.84 24.38 15.23
CA GLY A 63 18.85 23.81 14.34
C GLY A 63 17.44 23.72 14.92
N VAL A 64 16.49 23.36 14.07
CA VAL A 64 15.08 23.09 14.48
C VAL A 64 15.01 21.91 15.42
N VAL A 65 15.82 20.88 15.16
CA VAL A 65 15.96 19.66 15.96
C VAL A 65 17.38 19.60 16.49
N LYS A 66 17.52 19.65 17.80
CA LYS A 66 18.84 19.66 18.45
C LYS A 66 19.37 18.24 18.67
N TRP A 67 20.70 18.12 18.75
CA TRP A 67 21.34 16.86 19.10
C TRP A 67 20.95 16.41 20.50
N ASN A 68 20.73 15.11 20.66
CA ASN A 68 20.38 14.44 21.93
C ASN A 68 19.03 14.87 22.53
N GLU A 69 18.20 15.65 21.84
CA GLU A 69 16.84 15.96 22.24
C GLU A 69 15.84 15.04 21.54
N VAL A 70 14.83 14.57 22.30
CA VAL A 70 13.76 13.74 21.76
C VAL A 70 12.86 14.60 20.88
N TRP A 71 12.57 14.14 19.68
CA TRP A 71 11.75 14.82 18.70
C TRP A 71 10.80 13.84 18.02
N THR A 72 9.55 14.22 17.80
CA THR A 72 8.69 13.48 16.88
C THR A 72 8.99 13.91 15.45
N PRO A 73 9.20 12.97 14.49
CA PRO A 73 9.54 13.32 13.10
C PRO A 73 8.30 13.85 12.34
N GLY A 74 7.92 15.05 12.74
CA GLY A 74 6.73 15.75 12.31
C GLY A 74 6.58 17.08 13.03
N ALA A 75 5.34 17.55 13.21
CA ALA A 75 4.98 18.77 13.92
C ALA A 75 3.65 18.58 14.67
N ASN A 76 3.32 19.49 15.61
CA ASN A 76 2.09 19.52 16.39
C ASN A 76 1.88 18.23 17.22
N TRP A 77 1.06 17.30 16.69
CA TRP A 77 0.91 15.98 17.28
C TRP A 77 1.99 15.04 16.78
N ALA A 78 2.36 14.07 17.60
CA ALA A 78 3.35 13.07 17.23
C ALA A 78 2.92 12.32 15.97
N THR A 79 3.85 12.18 15.03
CA THR A 79 3.65 11.31 13.87
C THR A 79 3.41 9.88 14.34
N THR A 80 2.46 9.20 13.74
CA THR A 80 2.13 7.82 14.08
C THR A 80 2.41 6.87 12.91
N ILE A 81 2.74 5.63 13.26
CA ILE A 81 2.70 4.48 12.37
C ILE A 81 1.63 3.52 12.86
N GLU A 82 0.80 3.04 11.96
CA GLU A 82 -0.19 2.00 12.25
C GLU A 82 0.07 0.80 11.34
N VAL A 83 0.08 -0.40 11.92
CA VAL A 83 0.21 -1.66 11.20
C VAL A 83 -0.92 -2.60 11.62
N ASP A 84 -1.65 -3.14 10.65
CA ASP A 84 -2.83 -4.01 10.90
C ASP A 84 -2.46 -5.47 11.19
N ARG A 85 -1.16 -5.81 11.07
CA ARG A 85 -0.55 -7.12 11.37
C ARG A 85 0.81 -6.94 12.02
N ASP A 86 1.31 -7.99 12.65
CA ASP A 86 2.67 -8.01 13.19
C ASP A 86 3.68 -7.84 12.05
N VAL A 87 4.68 -6.99 12.29
CA VAL A 87 5.74 -6.67 11.34
C VAL A 87 7.11 -6.74 12.01
N THR A 88 8.16 -6.61 11.23
CA THR A 88 9.49 -6.32 11.78
C THR A 88 9.97 -4.95 11.32
N ILE A 89 10.68 -4.23 12.18
CA ILE A 89 11.37 -2.97 11.84
C ILE A 89 12.87 -3.22 11.99
N ASP A 90 13.60 -3.15 10.89
CA ASP A 90 15.03 -3.52 10.83
C ASP A 90 15.31 -4.86 11.53
N GLY A 91 14.43 -5.85 11.27
CA GLY A 91 14.50 -7.21 11.81
C GLY A 91 14.00 -7.38 13.25
N LYS A 92 13.59 -6.30 13.95
CA LYS A 92 13.02 -6.37 15.30
C LYS A 92 11.49 -6.40 15.26
N ALA A 93 10.87 -7.28 16.03
CA ALA A 93 9.43 -7.46 16.05
C ALA A 93 8.69 -6.20 16.54
N LEU A 94 7.64 -5.81 15.80
CA LEU A 94 6.67 -4.81 16.20
C LEU A 94 5.27 -5.42 16.03
N PRO A 95 4.52 -5.67 17.12
CA PRO A 95 3.15 -6.19 17.04
C PRO A 95 2.23 -5.26 16.27
N LYS A 96 1.12 -5.80 15.76
CA LYS A 96 0.04 -4.98 15.19
C LYS A 96 -0.41 -3.90 16.18
N GLY A 97 -0.67 -2.71 15.68
CA GLY A 97 -1.08 -1.59 16.52
C GLY A 97 -0.76 -0.25 15.89
N LYS A 98 -1.06 0.79 16.65
CA LYS A 98 -0.73 2.16 16.32
C LYS A 98 0.27 2.71 17.33
N TYR A 99 1.32 3.35 16.87
CA TYR A 99 2.44 3.82 17.67
C TYR A 99 2.81 5.23 17.28
N SER A 100 3.10 6.09 18.26
CA SER A 100 3.75 7.36 17.96
C SER A 100 5.26 7.18 17.81
N LEU A 101 5.84 7.93 16.86
CA LEU A 101 7.26 7.86 16.50
C LEU A 101 8.06 8.98 17.17
N TRP A 102 9.20 8.60 17.75
CA TRP A 102 10.09 9.53 18.44
C TRP A 102 11.54 9.23 18.08
N LEU A 103 12.25 10.25 17.60
CA LEU A 103 13.67 10.18 17.25
C LEU A 103 14.48 10.98 18.27
N THR A 104 15.66 10.48 18.62
CA THR A 104 16.71 11.23 19.31
C THR A 104 17.91 11.34 18.39
N PRO A 105 18.03 12.43 17.62
CA PRO A 105 19.16 12.65 16.75
C PRO A 105 20.46 12.83 17.50
N LYS A 106 21.56 12.35 16.93
CA LYS A 106 22.92 12.52 17.46
C LYS A 106 23.83 13.07 16.38
N ALA A 107 24.85 13.78 16.81
CA ALA A 107 25.87 14.27 15.87
C ALA A 107 26.55 13.14 15.11
N PRO A 108 26.81 13.31 13.80
CA PRO A 108 27.54 12.30 13.03
C PRO A 108 28.91 11.97 13.65
N PRO A 109 29.39 10.72 13.55
CA PRO A 109 28.81 9.59 12.81
C PRO A 109 27.86 8.70 13.63
N ALA A 110 27.39 9.17 14.80
CA ALA A 110 26.57 8.36 15.71
C ALA A 110 25.20 8.03 15.12
N ALA A 111 24.74 6.78 15.35
CA ALA A 111 23.40 6.38 15.04
C ALA A 111 22.37 7.13 15.91
N TRP A 112 21.20 7.42 15.35
CA TRP A 112 20.08 8.02 16.05
C TRP A 112 19.25 6.94 16.72
N SER A 113 18.57 7.27 17.82
CA SER A 113 17.63 6.35 18.47
C SER A 113 16.21 6.63 17.98
N LEU A 114 15.52 5.60 17.49
CA LEU A 114 14.10 5.65 17.12
C LEU A 114 13.30 4.81 18.10
N SER A 115 12.23 5.37 18.68
CA SER A 115 11.29 4.62 19.50
C SER A 115 9.87 4.69 18.97
N PHE A 116 9.13 3.61 19.21
CA PHE A 116 7.72 3.40 18.92
C PHE A 116 6.99 3.35 20.25
N SER A 117 6.19 4.36 20.53
CA SER A 117 5.45 4.46 21.80
C SER A 117 4.00 4.01 21.65
N ARG A 118 3.50 3.25 22.62
CA ARG A 118 2.09 2.83 22.71
C ARG A 118 1.12 3.98 22.95
N VAL A 119 1.62 5.14 23.40
CA VAL A 119 0.79 6.33 23.57
C VAL A 119 0.69 7.08 22.25
N GLU A 120 -0.38 6.81 21.50
CA GLU A 120 -0.58 7.28 20.13
C GLU A 120 -0.67 8.80 20.01
N LYS A 121 -1.41 9.44 20.91
CA LYS A 121 -1.72 10.86 20.84
C LYS A 121 -0.96 11.65 21.88
N ARG A 122 0.19 12.20 21.48
CA ARG A 122 0.99 13.14 22.30
C ARG A 122 1.33 14.39 21.50
N PHE A 123 1.27 15.54 22.16
CA PHE A 123 1.78 16.77 21.56
C PHE A 123 3.32 16.76 21.58
N HIS A 124 3.95 17.30 20.55
CA HIS A 124 5.40 17.16 20.30
C HIS A 124 6.31 17.57 21.44
N THR A 125 5.84 18.39 22.39
CA THR A 125 6.61 18.79 23.59
C THR A 125 6.43 17.86 24.79
N ARG A 126 5.59 16.81 24.67
CA ARG A 126 5.33 15.85 25.76
C ARG A 126 5.88 14.48 25.33
N HIS A 127 7.15 14.25 25.62
CA HIS A 127 7.84 13.02 25.25
C HIS A 127 7.32 11.81 26.05
N PRO A 128 7.28 10.59 25.44
CA PRO A 128 6.95 9.37 26.16
C PRO A 128 8.07 8.98 27.11
N GLY A 129 7.71 8.30 28.19
CA GLY A 129 8.69 7.64 29.08
C GLY A 129 9.11 6.28 28.53
N PRO A 130 10.15 5.67 29.13
CA PRO A 130 10.59 4.32 28.74
C PRO A 130 9.49 3.26 28.89
N GLU A 131 8.58 3.43 29.85
CA GLU A 131 7.43 2.55 30.10
C GLU A 131 6.41 2.53 28.97
N ASP A 132 6.35 3.61 28.20
CA ASP A 132 5.45 3.75 27.06
C ASP A 132 6.00 3.08 25.80
N GLU A 133 7.28 2.71 25.77
CA GLU A 133 7.94 2.19 24.57
C GLU A 133 7.53 0.75 24.27
N GLN A 134 7.15 0.51 23.03
CA GLN A 134 6.98 -0.84 22.50
C GLN A 134 8.25 -1.37 21.86
N LEU A 135 8.97 -0.50 21.15
CA LEU A 135 10.20 -0.84 20.46
C LEU A 135 11.14 0.36 20.45
N ARG A 136 12.43 0.08 20.68
CA ARG A 136 13.52 1.04 20.45
C ARG A 136 14.61 0.38 19.62
N LEU A 137 15.13 1.13 18.65
CA LEU A 137 16.23 0.69 17.80
C LEU A 137 17.13 1.86 17.41
N ASP A 138 18.35 1.55 17.05
CA ASP A 138 19.27 2.51 16.46
C ASP A 138 19.07 2.56 14.95
N VAL A 139 18.98 3.77 14.39
CA VAL A 139 18.84 4.02 12.96
C VAL A 139 20.03 4.86 12.48
N LYS A 140 20.48 4.60 11.27
CA LYS A 140 21.63 5.32 10.69
C LYS A 140 21.11 6.31 9.66
N PRO A 141 21.22 7.64 9.93
CA PRO A 141 20.89 8.64 8.93
C PRO A 141 21.85 8.57 7.74
N GLU A 142 21.33 8.88 6.57
CA GLU A 142 22.06 8.98 5.31
C GLU A 142 21.95 10.41 4.78
N GLU A 143 22.91 10.84 3.97
CA GLU A 143 22.83 12.09 3.25
C GLU A 143 22.30 11.87 1.84
N SER A 144 21.30 12.65 1.45
CA SER A 144 20.73 12.67 0.10
C SER A 144 21.28 13.83 -0.70
N PRO A 145 21.59 13.65 -1.99
CA PRO A 145 21.92 14.76 -2.88
C PRO A 145 20.71 15.69 -3.15
N MET A 146 19.49 15.24 -2.83
CA MET A 146 18.26 16.00 -3.00
C MET A 146 17.88 16.68 -1.70
N HIS A 147 17.54 17.98 -1.78
CA HIS A 147 16.97 18.72 -0.66
C HIS A 147 15.45 18.57 -0.63
N MET A 148 14.91 18.04 0.48
CA MET A 148 13.47 17.93 0.73
C MET A 148 13.01 19.11 1.61
N GLU A 149 12.36 20.07 1.03
CA GLU A 149 11.91 21.29 1.72
C GLU A 149 10.83 21.01 2.77
N THR A 150 9.85 20.17 2.45
CA THR A 150 8.82 19.73 3.39
C THR A 150 9.15 18.33 3.86
N LEU A 151 9.22 18.10 5.20
CA LEU A 151 9.42 16.77 5.76
C LEU A 151 8.50 15.75 5.08
N ALA A 152 9.05 14.65 4.62
CA ALA A 152 8.32 13.62 3.93
C ALA A 152 8.60 12.23 4.50
N TRP A 153 7.52 11.46 4.61
CA TRP A 153 7.57 10.02 4.72
C TRP A 153 7.18 9.43 3.36
N TYR A 154 7.92 8.45 2.86
CA TYR A 154 7.62 7.80 1.59
C TYR A 154 8.23 6.40 1.53
N MET A 155 7.69 5.57 0.63
CA MET A 155 8.07 4.17 0.48
C MET A 155 8.56 3.90 -0.95
N PRO A 156 9.88 4.09 -1.22
CA PRO A 156 10.42 3.99 -2.58
C PRO A 156 10.57 2.56 -3.10
N VAL A 157 10.61 1.57 -2.20
CA VAL A 157 10.76 0.16 -2.57
C VAL A 157 9.71 -0.64 -1.82
N VAL A 158 8.89 -1.36 -2.57
CA VAL A 158 7.87 -2.29 -2.06
C VAL A 158 8.14 -3.66 -2.66
N THR A 159 8.26 -4.67 -1.81
CA THR A 159 8.45 -6.07 -2.19
C THR A 159 7.35 -6.93 -1.55
N PRO A 160 7.15 -8.17 -1.97
CA PRO A 160 6.13 -9.03 -1.35
C PRO A 160 6.35 -9.30 0.15
N ASP A 161 7.58 -9.19 0.63
CA ASP A 161 8.00 -9.47 2.00
C ASP A 161 8.34 -8.22 2.81
N GLY A 162 8.15 -7.02 2.24
CA GLY A 162 8.44 -5.80 2.99
C GLY A 162 8.46 -4.52 2.18
N VAL A 163 8.86 -3.47 2.85
CA VAL A 163 8.93 -2.13 2.26
C VAL A 163 10.03 -1.32 2.92
N THR A 164 10.71 -0.49 2.14
CA THR A 164 11.62 0.52 2.68
C THR A 164 10.82 1.79 2.95
N LEU A 165 10.65 2.16 4.22
CA LEU A 165 10.09 3.45 4.63
C LEU A 165 11.23 4.44 4.81
N ARG A 166 11.10 5.66 4.28
CA ARG A 166 12.07 6.73 4.45
C ARG A 166 11.45 7.97 5.04
N LEU A 167 12.07 8.48 6.10
CA LEU A 167 11.92 9.87 6.52
C LEU A 167 12.93 10.72 5.76
N HIS A 168 12.52 11.84 5.17
CA HIS A 168 13.42 12.74 4.46
C HIS A 168 13.09 14.20 4.82
N TRP A 169 14.07 14.95 5.32
CA TRP A 169 13.96 16.38 5.56
C TRP A 169 15.31 17.09 5.35
N GLY A 170 15.32 18.13 4.55
CA GLY A 170 16.56 18.71 4.01
C GLY A 170 17.30 17.68 3.17
N THR A 171 18.57 17.47 3.45
CA THR A 171 19.39 16.40 2.85
C THR A 171 19.49 15.15 3.73
N THR A 172 18.83 15.13 4.89
CA THR A 172 18.88 14.01 5.81
C THR A 172 17.79 12.99 5.51
N VAL A 173 18.17 11.74 5.33
CA VAL A 173 17.27 10.59 5.13
C VAL A 173 17.48 9.57 6.25
N VAL A 174 16.40 9.08 6.83
CA VAL A 174 16.43 7.95 7.76
C VAL A 174 15.66 6.80 7.12
N PRO A 175 16.34 5.78 6.60
CA PRO A 175 15.71 4.59 6.05
C PRO A 175 15.34 3.61 7.16
N LEU A 176 14.21 2.89 6.97
CA LEU A 176 13.72 1.80 7.82
C LEU A 176 13.27 0.66 6.92
N GLN A 177 13.64 -0.57 7.26
CA GLN A 177 13.14 -1.75 6.58
C GLN A 177 11.97 -2.33 7.37
N ILE A 178 10.79 -2.33 6.79
CA ILE A 178 9.61 -2.96 7.37
C ILE A 178 9.41 -4.31 6.69
N GLY A 179 9.60 -5.40 7.43
CA GLY A 179 9.33 -6.75 6.96
C GLY A 179 7.91 -7.17 7.33
N VAL A 180 7.22 -7.79 6.39
CA VAL A 180 5.86 -8.33 6.59
C VAL A 180 5.84 -9.83 6.37
N GLU A 181 4.90 -10.50 7.01
CA GLU A 181 4.65 -11.91 6.73
C GLU A 181 4.04 -12.05 5.34
N MET A 182 4.67 -12.88 4.53
CA MET A 182 4.10 -13.22 3.24
C MET A 182 3.01 -14.27 3.40
N PRO A 183 1.89 -14.17 2.66
CA PRO A 183 0.91 -15.24 2.62
C PRO A 183 1.59 -16.51 2.12
N ARG A 184 1.23 -17.63 2.72
CA ARG A 184 1.65 -18.94 2.21
C ARG A 184 1.01 -19.15 0.85
N VAL A 185 1.77 -19.71 -0.08
CA VAL A 185 1.19 -20.16 -1.34
C VAL A 185 0.23 -21.30 -1.00
N VAL A 186 -1.06 -21.10 -1.27
CA VAL A 186 -2.05 -22.15 -1.10
C VAL A 186 -1.81 -23.18 -2.20
N THR A 187 -1.59 -24.43 -1.83
CA THR A 187 -1.49 -25.55 -2.77
C THR A 187 -2.79 -26.36 -2.73
N LEU A 188 -3.11 -27.00 -3.83
CA LEU A 188 -4.20 -27.99 -3.83
C LEU A 188 -3.80 -29.20 -2.99
N PRO A 189 -4.77 -29.88 -2.35
CA PRO A 189 -4.58 -31.23 -1.87
C PRO A 189 -4.11 -32.13 -3.03
N GLU A 190 -3.17 -33.04 -2.75
CA GLU A 190 -2.58 -33.93 -3.78
C GLU A 190 -3.61 -34.73 -4.58
N ASP A 191 -4.68 -35.15 -3.92
CA ASP A 191 -5.79 -35.91 -4.53
C ASP A 191 -6.67 -35.06 -5.46
N GLN A 192 -6.60 -33.74 -5.35
CA GLN A 192 -7.34 -32.79 -6.20
C GLN A 192 -6.55 -32.29 -7.43
N VAL A 193 -5.22 -32.44 -7.42
CA VAL A 193 -4.39 -31.96 -8.53
C VAL A 193 -4.74 -32.62 -9.88
N PRO A 194 -4.93 -33.98 -9.95
CA PRO A 194 -5.18 -34.64 -11.23
C PRO A 194 -6.46 -34.20 -11.94
N GLN A 195 -7.45 -33.70 -11.23
CA GLN A 195 -8.71 -33.28 -11.85
C GLN A 195 -8.58 -32.07 -12.81
N TYR A 196 -7.50 -31.27 -12.67
CA TYR A 196 -7.26 -30.09 -13.50
C TYR A 196 -6.24 -30.31 -14.60
N VAL A 197 -5.49 -31.41 -14.54
CA VAL A 197 -4.45 -31.74 -15.53
C VAL A 197 -5.08 -32.10 -16.86
N GLY A 198 -4.55 -31.54 -17.95
CA GLY A 198 -5.01 -31.84 -19.30
C GLY A 198 -4.72 -30.72 -20.30
N THR A 199 -5.15 -30.97 -21.53
CA THR A 199 -5.12 -29.94 -22.60
C THR A 199 -6.53 -29.39 -22.79
N TYR A 200 -6.66 -28.10 -22.73
CA TYR A 200 -7.92 -27.39 -22.91
C TYR A 200 -7.88 -26.57 -24.21
N ARG A 201 -8.84 -26.79 -25.10
CA ARG A 201 -9.06 -25.91 -26.23
C ARG A 201 -9.74 -24.64 -25.75
N VAL A 202 -9.11 -23.48 -25.96
CA VAL A 202 -9.54 -22.19 -25.42
C VAL A 202 -9.87 -21.24 -26.55
N HIS A 203 -11.08 -20.70 -26.53
CA HIS A 203 -11.46 -19.58 -27.37
C HIS A 203 -11.20 -18.29 -26.60
N MET A 204 -10.20 -17.51 -27.05
CA MET A 204 -9.83 -16.23 -26.47
C MET A 204 -10.58 -15.09 -27.13
N THR A 205 -11.14 -14.20 -26.31
CA THR A 205 -11.82 -12.96 -26.73
C THR A 205 -11.13 -11.75 -26.07
N PRO A 206 -9.90 -11.41 -26.52
CA PRO A 206 -9.15 -10.33 -25.91
C PRO A 206 -9.83 -8.99 -26.15
N ARG A 207 -9.64 -8.03 -25.22
CA ARG A 207 -10.17 -6.66 -25.37
C ARG A 207 -9.61 -5.91 -26.57
N VAL A 208 -8.39 -6.23 -26.95
CA VAL A 208 -7.69 -5.62 -28.08
C VAL A 208 -7.23 -6.73 -29.02
N GLY A 209 -7.56 -6.60 -30.28
CA GLY A 209 -7.27 -7.60 -31.30
C GLY A 209 -8.49 -8.48 -31.60
N SER A 210 -8.31 -9.44 -32.51
CA SER A 210 -9.36 -10.37 -32.92
C SER A 210 -9.38 -11.61 -32.03
N PRO A 211 -10.55 -12.25 -31.84
CA PRO A 211 -10.64 -13.55 -31.20
C PRO A 211 -9.76 -14.61 -31.85
N PHE A 212 -9.25 -15.56 -31.09
CA PHE A 212 -8.40 -16.64 -31.55
C PHE A 212 -8.53 -17.88 -30.69
N ASP A 213 -8.18 -19.02 -31.21
CA ASP A 213 -8.14 -20.28 -30.50
C ASP A 213 -6.70 -20.65 -30.13
N VAL A 214 -6.55 -21.25 -28.96
CA VAL A 214 -5.25 -21.63 -28.40
C VAL A 214 -5.45 -22.84 -27.49
N ASP A 215 -4.44 -23.70 -27.37
CA ASP A 215 -4.47 -24.77 -26.39
C ASP A 215 -3.75 -24.36 -25.11
N PHE A 216 -4.41 -24.57 -23.96
CA PHE A 216 -3.80 -24.45 -22.66
C PHE A 216 -3.47 -25.85 -22.14
N VAL A 217 -2.19 -26.10 -21.93
CA VAL A 217 -1.70 -27.35 -21.36
C VAL A 217 -1.44 -27.14 -19.88
N ILE A 218 -2.22 -27.83 -19.05
CA ILE A 218 -2.08 -27.81 -17.59
C ILE A 218 -1.44 -29.13 -17.18
N ARG A 219 -0.33 -29.05 -16.46
CA ARG A 219 0.40 -30.21 -15.93
C ARG A 219 0.63 -30.09 -14.45
N ASP A 220 0.83 -31.21 -13.81
CA ASP A 220 1.31 -31.30 -12.43
C ASP A 220 2.84 -31.18 -12.40
N ASP A 221 3.34 -30.35 -11.51
CA ASP A 221 4.76 -30.20 -11.19
C ASP A 221 4.92 -30.28 -9.67
N ALA A 222 5.06 -31.50 -9.17
CA ALA A 222 5.19 -31.81 -7.74
C ALA A 222 4.08 -31.16 -6.87
N GLY A 223 2.81 -31.33 -7.25
CA GLY A 223 1.65 -30.81 -6.54
C GLY A 223 1.30 -29.36 -6.89
N THR A 224 2.02 -28.76 -7.82
CA THR A 224 1.76 -27.40 -8.33
C THR A 224 1.30 -27.45 -9.77
N LEU A 225 0.14 -26.87 -10.07
CA LEU A 225 -0.33 -26.79 -11.44
C LEU A 225 0.47 -25.75 -12.23
N ARG A 226 1.01 -26.22 -13.38
CA ARG A 226 1.68 -25.36 -14.36
C ARG A 226 0.82 -25.24 -15.61
N LEU A 227 0.74 -24.04 -16.16
CA LEU A 227 -0.01 -23.74 -17.36
C LEU A 227 0.92 -23.17 -18.43
N ARG A 228 0.81 -23.73 -19.63
CA ARG A 228 1.45 -23.23 -20.85
C ARG A 228 0.43 -23.11 -21.96
N SER A 229 0.51 -22.08 -22.77
CA SER A 229 -0.31 -21.91 -23.97
C SER A 229 0.47 -22.22 -25.24
N GLN A 230 -0.22 -22.84 -26.24
CA GLN A 230 0.38 -23.20 -27.53
C GLN A 230 -0.66 -23.27 -28.64
N PRO A 231 -0.33 -23.02 -29.94
CA PRO A 231 1.00 -22.64 -30.41
C PRO A 231 1.37 -21.19 -30.08
N ARG A 232 0.37 -20.38 -29.67
CA ARG A 232 0.56 -18.98 -29.29
C ARG A 232 0.85 -18.87 -27.80
N ASP A 233 1.95 -18.21 -27.48
CA ASP A 233 2.25 -17.90 -26.09
C ASP A 233 1.42 -16.69 -25.62
N VAL A 234 0.49 -16.94 -24.68
CA VAL A 234 -0.42 -15.92 -24.12
C VAL A 234 0.15 -15.27 -22.87
N PHE A 235 1.05 -15.98 -22.18
CA PHE A 235 1.52 -15.58 -20.86
C PHE A 235 2.99 -15.15 -20.79
N GLY A 236 3.72 -15.21 -21.91
CA GLY A 236 5.16 -14.95 -21.92
C GLY A 236 5.98 -16.09 -21.33
N GLY A 237 5.48 -17.33 -21.44
CA GLY A 237 6.09 -18.54 -20.93
C GLY A 237 5.14 -19.41 -20.09
N GLU A 238 5.71 -20.32 -19.33
CA GLU A 238 4.97 -21.17 -18.41
C GLU A 238 4.67 -20.43 -17.11
N VAL A 239 3.45 -20.53 -16.62
CA VAL A 239 2.97 -19.87 -15.42
C VAL A 239 2.47 -20.87 -14.38
N PHE A 240 2.37 -20.45 -13.14
CA PHE A 240 1.77 -21.23 -12.05
C PHE A 240 0.26 -20.92 -11.98
N MET A 241 -0.51 -21.91 -11.51
CA MET A 241 -1.91 -21.71 -11.14
C MET A 241 -2.04 -21.83 -9.63
N VAL A 242 -2.37 -20.73 -8.98
CA VAL A 242 -2.53 -20.68 -7.52
C VAL A 242 -3.99 -20.77 -7.16
N PRO A 243 -4.42 -21.79 -6.41
CA PRO A 243 -5.82 -21.95 -6.04
C PRO A 243 -6.26 -20.82 -5.09
N VAL A 244 -7.52 -20.39 -5.25
CA VAL A 244 -8.15 -19.37 -4.40
C VAL A 244 -9.24 -20.02 -3.55
N VAL A 245 -10.38 -20.29 -4.16
CA VAL A 245 -11.52 -21.00 -3.57
C VAL A 245 -12.33 -21.68 -4.68
N ASP A 246 -12.97 -22.80 -4.39
CA ASP A 246 -14.03 -23.43 -5.21
C ASP A 246 -13.67 -23.55 -6.71
N GLY A 247 -12.54 -24.14 -7.04
CA GLY A 247 -12.13 -24.35 -8.43
C GLY A 247 -11.68 -23.08 -9.15
N ARG A 248 -11.42 -21.99 -8.42
CA ARG A 248 -10.86 -20.76 -8.95
C ARG A 248 -9.35 -20.69 -8.72
N PHE A 249 -8.65 -20.16 -9.72
CA PHE A 249 -7.19 -20.01 -9.70
C PHE A 249 -6.79 -18.64 -10.19
N HIS A 250 -5.78 -18.07 -9.57
CA HIS A 250 -5.01 -16.99 -10.15
C HIS A 250 -3.83 -17.54 -10.93
N VAL A 251 -3.39 -16.77 -11.92
CA VAL A 251 -2.10 -16.98 -12.57
C VAL A 251 -1.00 -16.36 -11.73
N ALA A 252 0.11 -17.04 -11.60
CA ALA A 252 1.31 -16.52 -10.97
C ALA A 252 2.53 -16.70 -11.87
N TYR A 253 3.38 -15.71 -11.91
CA TYR A 253 4.60 -15.68 -12.71
C TYR A 253 5.81 -15.95 -11.82
N THR A 254 6.87 -16.51 -12.40
CA THR A 254 8.15 -16.59 -11.70
C THR A 254 8.70 -15.17 -11.54
N GLY A 255 8.88 -14.74 -10.30
CA GLY A 255 9.52 -13.46 -10.01
C GLY A 255 11.03 -13.52 -10.27
N GLY A 256 11.58 -12.48 -10.90
CA GLY A 256 13.01 -12.28 -10.99
C GLY A 256 13.62 -11.85 -9.65
N ASP A 257 14.80 -11.23 -9.68
CA ASP A 257 15.58 -10.82 -8.49
C ASP A 257 14.81 -9.93 -7.51
N THR A 258 13.94 -9.05 -8.02
CA THR A 258 13.07 -8.18 -7.21
C THR A 258 12.15 -8.98 -6.29
N PHE A 259 11.72 -10.17 -6.71
CA PHE A 259 10.87 -11.07 -5.93
C PHE A 259 11.65 -12.23 -5.31
N LYS A 260 12.99 -12.19 -5.35
CA LYS A 260 13.86 -13.24 -4.82
C LYS A 260 13.52 -14.64 -5.36
N GLY A 261 13.17 -14.70 -6.65
CA GLY A 261 12.77 -15.93 -7.34
C GLY A 261 11.40 -16.48 -6.94
N ARG A 262 10.64 -15.79 -6.10
CA ARG A 262 9.30 -16.24 -5.67
C ARG A 262 8.24 -15.92 -6.71
N PRO A 263 7.20 -16.75 -6.87
CA PRO A 263 6.11 -16.44 -7.77
C PRO A 263 5.31 -15.23 -7.25
N PHE A 264 4.93 -14.34 -8.15
CA PHE A 264 3.97 -13.27 -7.85
C PHE A 264 2.64 -13.56 -8.56
N VAL A 265 1.55 -13.37 -7.83
CA VAL A 265 0.19 -13.62 -8.32
C VAL A 265 -0.28 -12.43 -9.14
N GLU A 266 -0.90 -12.72 -10.30
CA GLU A 266 -1.62 -11.75 -11.13
C GLU A 266 -3.11 -11.73 -10.71
N PRO A 267 -3.54 -10.81 -9.83
CA PRO A 267 -4.88 -10.86 -9.24
C PRO A 267 -6.00 -10.54 -10.22
N GLY A 268 -5.68 -9.88 -11.33
CA GLY A 268 -6.65 -9.50 -12.36
C GLY A 268 -6.97 -10.61 -13.36
N MET A 269 -6.36 -11.79 -13.21
CA MET A 269 -6.58 -12.92 -14.11
C MET A 269 -7.03 -14.13 -13.31
N ILE A 270 -8.28 -14.55 -13.49
CA ILE A 270 -8.92 -15.63 -12.74
C ILE A 270 -9.43 -16.70 -13.71
N PHE A 271 -9.06 -17.94 -13.43
CA PHE A 271 -9.65 -19.12 -14.05
C PHE A 271 -10.70 -19.69 -13.10
N ALA A 272 -11.92 -19.92 -13.58
CA ALA A 272 -13.00 -20.53 -12.84
C ALA A 272 -13.40 -21.84 -13.53
N PHE A 273 -12.94 -22.94 -12.97
CA PHE A 273 -13.23 -24.28 -13.50
C PHE A 273 -14.59 -24.79 -13.05
N ARG A 274 -15.20 -25.59 -13.94
CA ARG A 274 -16.37 -26.42 -13.63
C ARG A 274 -15.97 -27.88 -13.77
N THR A 275 -16.15 -28.61 -12.70
CA THR A 275 -15.81 -30.03 -12.61
C THR A 275 -17.04 -30.91 -12.83
N SER A 276 -16.86 -32.01 -13.55
CA SER A 276 -17.85 -33.06 -13.73
C SER A 276 -17.12 -34.41 -13.79
N ASP A 277 -17.66 -35.44 -13.16
CA ASP A 277 -17.09 -36.78 -13.13
C ASP A 277 -15.63 -36.84 -12.66
N GLY A 278 -15.29 -36.02 -11.65
CA GLY A 278 -13.94 -35.95 -11.08
C GLY A 278 -12.90 -35.21 -11.93
N HIS A 279 -13.31 -34.56 -13.04
CA HIS A 279 -12.45 -33.79 -13.91
C HIS A 279 -12.98 -32.39 -14.16
N ALA A 280 -12.09 -31.42 -14.26
CA ALA A 280 -12.40 -30.08 -14.73
C ALA A 280 -12.66 -30.13 -16.24
N ARG A 281 -13.91 -29.97 -16.66
CA ARG A 281 -14.34 -30.09 -18.06
C ARG A 281 -14.26 -28.79 -18.80
N THR A 282 -14.60 -27.71 -18.16
CA THR A 282 -14.62 -26.36 -18.75
C THR A 282 -14.10 -25.33 -17.74
N PHE A 283 -13.69 -24.19 -18.26
CA PHE A 283 -13.43 -23.02 -17.43
C PHE A 283 -13.79 -21.72 -18.16
N ASP A 284 -14.11 -20.67 -17.39
CA ASP A 284 -14.10 -19.30 -17.84
C ASP A 284 -12.82 -18.62 -17.32
N MET A 285 -12.18 -17.83 -18.18
CA MET A 285 -11.05 -16.97 -17.82
C MET A 285 -11.53 -15.53 -17.77
N TYR A 286 -11.38 -14.88 -16.61
CA TYR A 286 -11.78 -13.49 -16.38
C TYR A 286 -10.55 -12.58 -16.44
N GLY A 287 -10.73 -11.40 -17.04
CA GLY A 287 -9.74 -10.31 -17.01
C GLY A 287 -9.94 -9.36 -15.84
N TYR A 288 -9.14 -8.29 -15.78
CA TYR A 288 -9.12 -7.28 -14.71
C TYR A 288 -10.47 -6.58 -14.42
N ASP A 289 -11.39 -6.59 -15.33
CA ASP A 289 -12.73 -5.98 -15.23
C ASP A 289 -13.83 -6.98 -15.02
N GLU A 290 -13.46 -8.18 -14.60
CA GLU A 290 -14.38 -9.31 -14.43
C GLU A 290 -15.11 -9.75 -15.73
N ALA A 291 -14.69 -9.24 -16.89
CA ALA A 291 -15.18 -9.73 -18.16
C ALA A 291 -14.55 -11.07 -18.53
N VAL A 292 -15.32 -11.94 -19.15
CA VAL A 292 -14.81 -13.21 -19.68
C VAL A 292 -13.96 -12.91 -20.92
N VAL A 293 -12.67 -13.21 -20.84
CA VAL A 293 -11.68 -13.01 -21.91
C VAL A 293 -11.24 -14.34 -22.57
N GLY A 294 -11.72 -15.46 -22.06
CA GLY A 294 -11.46 -16.78 -22.65
C GLY A 294 -12.41 -17.84 -22.07
N ARG A 295 -12.70 -18.86 -22.88
CA ARG A 295 -13.45 -20.05 -22.46
C ARG A 295 -12.74 -21.29 -22.92
N GLY A 296 -12.49 -22.21 -22.02
CA GLY A 296 -11.77 -23.45 -22.27
C GLY A 296 -12.64 -24.69 -22.06
N GLU A 297 -12.42 -25.69 -22.92
CA GLU A 297 -12.98 -27.04 -22.81
C GLU A 297 -11.87 -28.08 -22.84
N LEU A 298 -11.95 -29.09 -21.97
CA LEU A 298 -11.00 -30.20 -21.95
C LEU A 298 -11.03 -30.93 -23.30
N ALA A 299 -9.89 -30.98 -23.96
CA ALA A 299 -9.75 -31.73 -25.21
C ALA A 299 -9.97 -33.23 -24.96
N LYS A 300 -10.62 -33.91 -25.93
CA LYS A 300 -10.91 -35.34 -25.87
C LYS A 300 -9.67 -36.20 -26.02
#